data_b3e4ebe63ceb94ac0bd405e4f3ebbbab
#
_entry.id   b3e4ebe63ceb94ac0bd405e4f3ebbbab
#
_cell.length_a   1.000
_cell.length_b   1.000
_cell.length_c   1.000
_cell.angle_alpha   90.00
_cell.angle_beta   90.00
_cell.angle_gamma   90.00
#
_symmetry.space_group_name_H-M   'P 1'
#
loop_
_entity.id
_entity.type
_entity.pdbx_description
1 polymer ?
#
loop_
_entity_poly.entity_id
_entity_poly.type
_entity_poly.pdbx_seq_one_letter_code
_entity_poly.pdbx_strand_id
1 'polypeptide(L)'
;LVVLLGVALALFAVFDVSGYGNIGVGWTLDGVNFGGGLLRMLFPFSVGMLMSRNFKPMKVKGAFWICTIVLIALFSVPYLEGAEPICTNGLYEAFCIIVAFPVLVWIGASGTTTDKKSTQICKFLGDISYPIYVIHYPFMYLFYAWLIKNQLFTLEQTWQVALCVYAWNILLAYLC
;
A
#
# COMPACT_ATOMS: atom_id res chain seq x y z
N LEU A 1 18.20 14.69 -1.87
CA LEU A 1 17.48 14.04 -0.78
C LEU A 1 16.75 12.78 -1.28
N VAL A 2 15.81 12.85 -2.26
CA VAL A 2 15.01 11.71 -2.74
C VAL A 2 15.89 10.55 -3.20
N VAL A 3 16.93 10.81 -4.02
CA VAL A 3 17.86 9.77 -4.47
C VAL A 3 18.58 9.10 -3.30
N LEU A 4 19.03 9.88 -2.32
CA LEU A 4 19.70 9.33 -1.13
C LEU A 4 18.77 8.45 -0.30
N LEU A 5 17.51 8.87 -0.09
CA LEU A 5 16.51 8.08 0.60
C LEU A 5 16.16 6.80 -0.16
N GLY A 6 16.04 6.87 -1.49
CA GLY A 6 15.79 5.69 -2.33
C GLY A 6 16.94 4.68 -2.30
N VAL A 7 18.19 5.16 -2.39
CA VAL A 7 19.37 4.30 -2.25
C VAL A 7 19.45 3.69 -0.85
N ALA A 8 19.20 4.47 0.21
CA ALA A 8 19.20 3.97 1.57
C ALA A 8 18.11 2.89 1.78
N LEU A 9 16.92 3.08 1.23
CA LEU A 9 15.84 2.10 1.29
C LEU A 9 16.19 0.82 0.52
N ALA A 10 16.80 0.95 -0.66
CA ALA A 10 17.25 -0.19 -1.44
C ALA A 10 18.35 -0.98 -0.70
N LEU A 11 19.32 -0.27 -0.11
CA LEU A 11 20.38 -0.91 0.70
C LEU A 11 19.80 -1.59 1.95
N PHE A 12 18.83 -0.95 2.61
CA PHE A 12 18.14 -1.54 3.76
C PHE A 12 17.47 -2.87 3.40
N ALA A 13 16.86 -2.96 2.21
CA ALA A 13 16.27 -4.19 1.69
C ALA A 13 17.30 -5.23 1.27
N VAL A 14 18.35 -4.82 0.52
CA VAL A 14 19.39 -5.73 0.01
C VAL A 14 20.17 -6.41 1.13
N PHE A 15 20.52 -5.65 2.17
CA PHE A 15 21.28 -6.19 3.31
C PHE A 15 20.40 -6.79 4.40
N ASP A 16 19.09 -6.87 4.19
CA ASP A 16 18.12 -7.34 5.19
C ASP A 16 18.38 -6.77 6.59
N VAL A 17 18.58 -5.47 6.67
CA VAL A 17 18.91 -4.78 7.94
C VAL A 17 17.82 -5.00 8.98
N SER A 18 16.59 -5.29 8.58
CA SER A 18 15.48 -5.65 9.46
C SER A 18 15.65 -7.03 10.11
N GLY A 19 16.34 -7.97 9.45
CA GLY A 19 16.43 -9.38 9.83
C GLY A 19 15.12 -10.17 9.63
N TYR A 20 14.10 -9.59 8.96
CA TYR A 20 12.80 -10.22 8.73
C TYR A 20 12.59 -10.65 7.28
N GLY A 21 13.56 -10.43 6.41
CA GLY A 21 13.45 -10.74 4.99
C GLY A 21 12.50 -9.83 4.22
N ASN A 22 12.04 -8.75 4.85
CA ASN A 22 11.14 -7.77 4.27
C ASN A 22 11.38 -6.38 4.88
N ILE A 23 10.78 -5.35 4.32
CA ILE A 23 10.86 -3.97 4.83
C ILE A 23 9.60 -3.54 5.60
N GLY A 24 8.87 -4.50 6.15
CA GLY A 24 7.69 -4.29 7.01
C GLY A 24 8.05 -3.81 8.41
N VAL A 25 8.75 -2.68 8.52
CA VAL A 25 9.25 -2.08 9.76
C VAL A 25 8.51 -0.78 10.12
N GLY A 26 8.71 -0.27 11.31
CA GLY A 26 8.10 0.97 11.81
C GLY A 26 7.07 0.74 12.93
N TRP A 27 7.04 -0.45 13.53
CA TRP A 27 6.06 -0.85 14.54
C TRP A 27 6.55 -0.74 15.98
N THR A 28 7.89 -0.71 16.18
CA THR A 28 8.51 -0.64 17.50
C THR A 28 9.52 0.50 17.56
N LEU A 29 9.82 0.97 18.79
CA LEU A 29 10.81 2.04 19.05
C LEU A 29 12.25 1.53 19.07
N ASP A 30 12.50 0.32 18.63
CA ASP A 30 13.83 -0.21 18.38
C ASP A 30 14.51 0.58 17.25
N GLY A 31 15.82 0.82 17.38
CA GLY A 31 16.55 1.72 16.48
C GLY A 31 16.48 1.32 15.00
N VAL A 32 16.61 0.04 14.70
CA VAL A 32 16.52 -0.50 13.33
C VAL A 32 15.10 -0.41 12.79
N ASN A 33 14.14 -0.84 13.59
CA ASN A 33 12.73 -0.86 13.20
C ASN A 33 12.18 0.57 13.02
N PHE A 34 12.46 1.46 13.97
CA PHE A 34 12.05 2.87 13.89
C PHE A 34 12.75 3.60 12.74
N GLY A 35 14.07 3.43 12.60
CA GLY A 35 14.85 4.04 11.51
C GLY A 35 14.41 3.58 10.14
N GLY A 36 14.18 2.27 9.97
CA GLY A 36 13.61 1.70 8.73
C GLY A 36 12.22 2.22 8.43
N GLY A 37 11.36 2.34 9.45
CA GLY A 37 10.03 2.93 9.34
C GLY A 37 10.05 4.38 8.89
N LEU A 38 10.95 5.21 9.46
CA LEU A 38 11.16 6.58 9.02
C LEU A 38 11.61 6.64 7.56
N LEU A 39 12.57 5.80 7.17
CA LEU A 39 13.07 5.74 5.79
C LEU A 39 11.97 5.37 4.80
N ARG A 40 11.16 4.36 5.15
CA ARG A 40 10.00 3.90 4.38
C ARG A 40 8.91 4.97 4.24
N MET A 41 8.75 5.84 5.24
CA MET A 41 7.81 6.96 5.21
C MET A 41 8.37 8.17 4.45
N LEU A 42 9.62 8.57 4.73
CA LEU A 42 10.21 9.80 4.20
C LEU A 42 10.46 9.72 2.69
N PHE A 43 10.78 8.54 2.16
CA PHE A 43 11.02 8.38 0.73
C PHE A 43 9.77 8.70 -0.10
N PRO A 44 8.62 7.99 0.05
CA PRO A 44 7.44 8.25 -0.76
C PRO A 44 6.85 9.65 -0.50
N PHE A 45 6.96 10.16 0.72
CA PHE A 45 6.54 11.54 1.03
C PHE A 45 7.36 12.56 0.23
N SER A 46 8.69 12.41 0.20
CA SER A 46 9.58 13.29 -0.55
C SER A 46 9.37 13.18 -2.07
N VAL A 47 9.13 11.97 -2.57
CA VAL A 47 8.74 11.73 -3.97
C VAL A 47 7.44 12.43 -4.30
N GLY A 48 6.42 12.28 -3.46
CA GLY A 48 5.12 12.93 -3.64
C GLY A 48 5.22 14.45 -3.69
N MET A 49 6.00 15.06 -2.80
CA MET A 49 6.28 16.51 -2.82
C MET A 49 6.99 16.95 -4.10
N LEU A 50 7.96 16.17 -4.55
CA LEU A 50 8.71 16.48 -5.77
C LEU A 50 7.82 16.34 -7.01
N MET A 51 6.99 15.31 -7.04
CA MET A 51 5.99 15.11 -8.08
C MET A 51 5.00 16.26 -8.12
N SER A 52 4.44 16.69 -7.00
CA SER A 52 3.46 17.78 -6.96
C SER A 52 4.00 19.11 -7.49
N ARG A 53 5.30 19.37 -7.32
CA ARG A 53 5.97 20.60 -7.82
C ARG A 53 6.30 20.55 -9.30
N ASN A 54 6.67 19.37 -9.81
CA ASN A 54 7.16 19.20 -11.18
C ASN A 54 6.16 18.43 -12.06
N PHE A 55 4.94 18.20 -11.56
CA PHE A 55 3.95 17.38 -12.23
C PHE A 55 3.46 18.03 -13.53
N LYS A 56 3.63 17.31 -14.62
CA LYS A 56 3.04 17.65 -15.92
C LYS A 56 2.08 16.53 -16.31
N PRO A 57 0.76 16.73 -16.25
CA PRO A 57 -0.21 15.68 -16.57
C PRO A 57 -0.08 15.26 -18.04
N MET A 58 0.03 13.95 -18.23
CA MET A 58 0.08 13.32 -19.56
C MET A 58 -1.32 12.78 -19.89
N LYS A 59 -2.27 13.38 -20.29
CA LYS A 59 -3.64 12.93 -20.63
C LYS A 59 -3.75 11.42 -20.96
N VAL A 60 -3.63 10.57 -19.93
CA VAL A 60 -3.67 9.10 -20.07
C VAL A 60 -5.12 8.64 -20.06
N LYS A 61 -5.59 8.12 -21.19
CA LYS A 61 -6.93 7.51 -21.27
C LYS A 61 -6.96 6.16 -20.56
N GLY A 62 -7.97 5.90 -19.75
CA GLY A 62 -8.12 4.63 -19.04
C GLY A 62 -7.13 4.42 -17.90
N ALA A 63 -6.48 5.45 -17.38
CA ALA A 63 -5.53 5.38 -16.27
C ALA A 63 -6.08 4.61 -15.06
N PHE A 64 -7.37 4.77 -14.75
CA PHE A 64 -8.04 4.02 -13.68
C PHE A 64 -7.88 2.50 -13.86
N TRP A 65 -8.22 1.97 -15.03
CA TRP A 65 -8.12 0.54 -15.30
C TRP A 65 -6.68 0.05 -15.34
N ILE A 66 -5.78 0.83 -15.93
CA ILE A 66 -4.34 0.52 -15.95
C ILE A 66 -3.81 0.41 -14.53
N CYS A 67 -4.06 1.40 -13.69
CA CYS A 67 -3.61 1.39 -12.30
C CYS A 67 -4.22 0.23 -11.52
N THR A 68 -5.52 -0.05 -11.71
CA THR A 68 -6.22 -1.15 -11.03
C THR A 68 -5.61 -2.50 -11.40
N ILE A 69 -5.41 -2.77 -12.69
CA ILE A 69 -4.83 -4.05 -13.16
C ILE A 69 -3.40 -4.21 -12.64
N VAL A 70 -2.59 -3.16 -12.73
CA VAL A 70 -1.19 -3.22 -12.25
C VAL A 70 -1.15 -3.41 -10.74
N LEU A 71 -2.00 -2.73 -9.95
CA LEU A 71 -2.08 -2.94 -8.50
C LEU A 71 -2.49 -4.36 -8.15
N ILE A 72 -3.52 -4.92 -8.83
CA ILE A 72 -3.92 -6.31 -8.62
C ILE A 72 -2.74 -7.24 -8.93
N ALA A 73 -2.04 -7.03 -10.04
CA ALA A 73 -0.89 -7.85 -10.40
C ALA A 73 0.24 -7.76 -9.36
N LEU A 74 0.56 -6.55 -8.86
CA LEU A 74 1.58 -6.37 -7.82
C LEU A 74 1.18 -7.03 -6.50
N PHE A 75 -0.07 -6.92 -6.08
CA PHE A 75 -0.52 -7.55 -4.83
C PHE A 75 -0.79 -9.06 -4.95
N SER A 76 -0.84 -9.60 -6.17
CA SER A 76 -0.99 -11.04 -6.40
C SER A 76 0.33 -11.82 -6.35
N VAL A 77 1.46 -11.13 -6.25
CA VAL A 77 2.76 -11.80 -6.12
C VAL A 77 2.83 -12.47 -4.74
N PRO A 78 3.02 -13.80 -4.69
CA PRO A 78 3.07 -14.51 -3.43
C PRO A 78 4.34 -14.16 -2.64
N TYR A 79 4.21 -14.15 -1.32
CA TYR A 79 5.36 -14.08 -0.44
C TYR A 79 6.15 -15.40 -0.54
N LEU A 80 7.45 -15.30 -0.78
CA LEU A 80 8.32 -16.46 -0.89
C LEU A 80 8.80 -16.87 0.50
N GLU A 81 8.45 -18.08 0.92
CA GLU A 81 8.88 -18.68 2.17
C GLU A 81 10.11 -19.59 1.93
N GLY A 82 11.08 -19.56 2.86
CA GLY A 82 12.26 -20.43 2.80
C GLY A 82 13.56 -19.72 3.17
N ALA A 83 14.67 -20.47 3.25
CA ALA A 83 15.95 -19.96 3.74
C ALA A 83 16.63 -18.93 2.81
N GLU A 84 16.38 -19.01 1.50
CA GLU A 84 17.03 -18.17 0.49
C GLU A 84 16.16 -17.01 -0.07
N PRO A 85 14.86 -16.90 0.21
CA PRO A 85 14.02 -15.84 -0.38
C PRO A 85 14.05 -14.51 0.39
N ILE A 86 14.84 -14.40 1.42
CA ILE A 86 14.90 -13.24 2.32
C ILE A 86 15.14 -11.94 1.54
N CYS A 87 16.21 -11.89 0.75
CA CYS A 87 16.51 -10.72 -0.07
C CYS A 87 15.48 -10.48 -1.18
N THR A 88 14.83 -11.52 -1.67
CA THR A 88 13.89 -11.43 -2.78
C THR A 88 12.61 -10.68 -2.40
N ASN A 89 12.03 -10.98 -1.24
CA ASN A 89 10.84 -10.28 -0.75
C ASN A 89 11.14 -8.81 -0.45
N GLY A 90 12.23 -8.52 0.26
CA GLY A 90 12.65 -7.16 0.56
C GLY A 90 12.97 -6.34 -0.69
N LEU A 91 13.64 -6.94 -1.69
CA LEU A 91 13.90 -6.31 -2.98
C LEU A 91 12.62 -6.02 -3.76
N TYR A 92 11.67 -6.96 -3.75
CA TYR A 92 10.37 -6.76 -4.37
C TYR A 92 9.60 -5.60 -3.73
N GLU A 93 9.54 -5.55 -2.40
CA GLU A 93 8.91 -4.45 -1.68
C GLU A 93 9.62 -3.11 -1.95
N ALA A 94 10.96 -3.09 -1.95
CA ALA A 94 11.72 -1.90 -2.30
C ALA A 94 11.44 -1.43 -3.74
N PHE A 95 11.39 -2.35 -4.70
CA PHE A 95 11.00 -2.04 -6.09
C PHE A 95 9.59 -1.44 -6.15
N CYS A 96 8.63 -2.02 -5.43
CA CYS A 96 7.27 -1.50 -5.38
C CYS A 96 7.24 -0.06 -4.83
N ILE A 97 7.94 0.22 -3.74
CA ILE A 97 7.93 1.54 -3.09
C ILE A 97 8.72 2.57 -3.91
N ILE A 98 9.88 2.19 -4.45
CA ILE A 98 10.78 3.13 -5.12
C ILE A 98 10.33 3.42 -6.55
N VAL A 99 9.77 2.45 -7.25
CA VAL A 99 9.47 2.55 -8.68
C VAL A 99 7.98 2.41 -8.97
N ALA A 100 7.38 1.28 -8.62
CA ALA A 100 6.05 0.92 -9.08
C ALA A 100 4.98 1.91 -8.58
N PHE A 101 4.93 2.19 -7.28
CA PHE A 101 3.93 3.10 -6.71
C PHE A 101 4.09 4.56 -7.16
N PRO A 102 5.29 5.16 -7.21
CA PRO A 102 5.44 6.50 -7.80
C PRO A 102 4.97 6.59 -9.25
N VAL A 103 5.30 5.59 -10.07
CA VAL A 103 4.84 5.54 -11.46
C VAL A 103 3.32 5.41 -11.55
N LEU A 104 2.71 4.55 -10.73
CA LEU A 104 1.26 4.39 -10.66
C LEU A 104 0.56 5.68 -10.22
N VAL A 105 1.09 6.36 -9.21
CA VAL A 105 0.56 7.66 -8.77
C VAL A 105 0.64 8.68 -9.90
N TRP A 106 1.74 8.71 -10.63
CA TRP A 106 1.89 9.62 -11.77
C TRP A 106 0.90 9.31 -12.91
N ILE A 107 0.74 8.03 -13.28
CA ILE A 107 -0.23 7.59 -14.28
C ILE A 107 -1.66 7.94 -13.81
N GLY A 108 -2.00 7.61 -12.57
CA GLY A 108 -3.32 7.88 -11.99
C GLY A 108 -3.66 9.37 -11.96
N ALA A 109 -2.71 10.20 -11.53
CA ALA A 109 -2.86 11.66 -11.51
C ALA A 109 -2.92 12.28 -12.91
N SER A 110 -2.36 11.60 -13.92
CA SER A 110 -2.43 12.00 -15.33
C SER A 110 -3.70 11.50 -16.02
N GLY A 111 -4.55 10.76 -15.32
CA GLY A 111 -5.73 10.13 -15.86
C GLY A 111 -6.78 11.12 -16.34
N THR A 112 -7.37 10.84 -17.51
CA THR A 112 -8.54 11.53 -18.01
C THR A 112 -9.68 10.54 -18.19
N THR A 113 -10.79 10.80 -17.51
CA THR A 113 -12.03 10.05 -17.71
C THR A 113 -12.93 10.81 -18.68
N THR A 114 -13.33 10.16 -19.76
CA THR A 114 -14.20 10.76 -20.79
C THR A 114 -15.65 10.27 -20.66
N ASP A 115 -15.83 9.16 -19.96
CA ASP A 115 -17.14 8.56 -19.78
C ASP A 115 -17.73 8.89 -18.40
N LYS A 116 -19.07 9.13 -18.38
CA LYS A 116 -19.80 9.55 -17.18
C LYS A 116 -19.75 8.51 -16.06
N LYS A 117 -19.78 7.21 -16.39
CA LYS A 117 -19.78 6.13 -15.40
C LYS A 117 -18.43 6.01 -14.70
N SER A 118 -17.34 5.98 -15.48
CA SER A 118 -15.97 5.93 -14.90
C SER A 118 -15.69 7.16 -14.05
N THR A 119 -16.13 8.34 -14.47
CA THR A 119 -15.99 9.57 -13.67
C THR A 119 -16.74 9.48 -12.33
N GLN A 120 -17.95 8.94 -12.32
CA GLN A 120 -18.73 8.77 -11.09
C GLN A 120 -18.08 7.74 -10.15
N ILE A 121 -17.59 6.61 -10.68
CA ILE A 121 -16.89 5.59 -9.89
C ILE A 121 -15.60 6.17 -9.29
N CYS A 122 -14.78 6.83 -10.10
CA CYS A 122 -13.54 7.45 -9.62
C CYS A 122 -13.80 8.50 -8.54
N LYS A 123 -14.85 9.32 -8.72
CA LYS A 123 -15.24 10.30 -7.71
C LYS A 123 -15.66 9.62 -6.41
N PHE A 124 -16.56 8.65 -6.48
CA PHE A 124 -17.04 7.90 -5.33
C PHE A 124 -15.88 7.24 -4.55
N LEU A 125 -14.97 6.55 -5.26
CA LEU A 125 -13.80 5.92 -4.65
C LEU A 125 -12.85 6.93 -4.02
N GLY A 126 -12.69 8.10 -4.66
CA GLY A 126 -11.91 9.21 -4.10
C GLY A 126 -12.53 9.76 -2.82
N ASP A 127 -13.83 10.00 -2.83
CA ASP A 127 -14.56 10.58 -1.70
C ASP A 127 -14.52 9.65 -0.46
N ILE A 128 -14.62 8.32 -0.64
CA ILE A 128 -14.57 7.35 0.47
C ILE A 128 -13.15 6.93 0.88
N SER A 129 -12.13 7.21 0.08
CA SER A 129 -10.77 6.70 0.33
C SER A 129 -10.18 7.18 1.64
N TYR A 130 -10.29 8.46 1.94
CA TYR A 130 -9.78 9.04 3.18
C TYR A 130 -10.57 8.60 4.42
N PRO A 131 -11.91 8.64 4.44
CA PRO A 131 -12.70 8.05 5.52
C PRO A 131 -12.36 6.59 5.80
N ILE A 132 -12.26 5.74 4.78
CA ILE A 132 -11.86 4.33 4.94
C ILE A 132 -10.49 4.25 5.61
N TYR A 133 -9.51 5.03 5.15
CA TYR A 133 -8.16 5.04 5.72
C TYR A 133 -8.16 5.35 7.22
N VAL A 134 -9.01 6.28 7.67
CA VAL A 134 -9.09 6.67 9.08
C VAL A 134 -9.80 5.61 9.93
N ILE A 135 -10.91 5.06 9.44
CA ILE A 135 -11.79 4.19 10.25
C ILE A 135 -11.44 2.71 10.21
N HIS A 136 -10.75 2.21 9.16
CA HIS A 136 -10.48 0.76 9.03
C HIS A 136 -9.60 0.20 10.13
N TYR A 137 -8.70 1.00 10.68
CA TYR A 137 -7.66 0.55 11.61
C TYR A 137 -8.23 -0.02 12.92
N PRO A 138 -9.15 0.66 13.64
CA PRO A 138 -9.81 0.08 14.81
C PRO A 138 -10.56 -1.22 14.53
N PHE A 139 -11.28 -1.30 13.40
CA PHE A 139 -12.02 -2.50 13.02
C PHE A 139 -11.11 -3.66 12.65
N MET A 140 -9.97 -3.38 12.02
CA MET A 140 -8.95 -4.38 11.75
C MET A 140 -8.42 -5.00 13.05
N TYR A 141 -8.12 -4.17 14.07
CA TYR A 141 -7.69 -4.68 15.38
C TYR A 141 -8.77 -5.51 16.08
N LEU A 142 -10.03 -5.09 16.04
CA LEU A 142 -11.12 -5.86 16.59
C LEU A 142 -11.28 -7.22 15.88
N PHE A 143 -11.12 -7.22 14.55
CA PHE A 143 -11.15 -8.45 13.76
C PHE A 143 -10.01 -9.39 14.14
N TYR A 144 -8.78 -8.91 14.23
CA TYR A 144 -7.62 -9.72 14.66
C TYR A 144 -7.78 -10.23 16.10
N ALA A 145 -8.27 -9.41 17.02
CA ALA A 145 -8.54 -9.85 18.39
C ALA A 145 -9.59 -10.96 18.42
N TRP A 146 -10.62 -10.87 17.58
CA TRP A 146 -11.62 -11.91 17.44
C TRP A 146 -11.04 -13.19 16.85
N LEU A 147 -10.18 -13.12 15.82
CA LEU A 147 -9.49 -14.27 15.24
C LEU A 147 -8.65 -15.02 16.28
N ILE A 148 -7.82 -14.28 17.02
CA ILE A 148 -6.94 -14.84 18.05
C ILE A 148 -7.74 -15.49 19.16
N LYS A 149 -8.80 -14.82 19.65
CA LYS A 149 -9.65 -15.33 20.72
C LYS A 149 -10.34 -16.66 20.35
N ASN A 150 -10.75 -16.81 19.09
CA ASN A 150 -11.47 -17.99 18.61
C ASN A 150 -10.55 -19.02 17.92
N GLN A 151 -9.23 -18.77 17.86
CA GLN A 151 -8.25 -19.62 17.20
C GLN A 151 -8.60 -19.94 15.73
N LEU A 152 -9.12 -18.96 15.01
CA LEU A 152 -9.57 -19.07 13.63
C LEU A 152 -8.46 -18.57 12.70
N PHE A 153 -7.73 -19.48 12.08
CA PHE A 153 -6.57 -19.13 11.23
C PHE A 153 -6.74 -19.52 9.76
N THR A 154 -7.91 -20.09 9.40
CA THR A 154 -8.17 -20.47 8.01
C THR A 154 -9.12 -19.47 7.32
N LEU A 155 -8.90 -19.25 6.02
CA LEU A 155 -9.74 -18.36 5.22
C LEU A 155 -11.20 -18.83 5.21
N GLU A 156 -11.42 -20.14 5.13
CA GLU A 156 -12.77 -20.74 5.11
C GLU A 156 -13.61 -20.39 6.33
N GLN A 157 -12.97 -20.25 7.50
CA GLN A 157 -13.65 -19.93 8.76
C GLN A 157 -13.92 -18.43 8.93
N THR A 158 -13.18 -17.59 8.23
CA THR A 158 -13.09 -16.15 8.56
C THR A 158 -13.63 -15.24 7.47
N TRP A 159 -13.75 -15.71 6.21
CA TRP A 159 -14.10 -14.88 5.07
C TRP A 159 -15.44 -14.15 5.22
N GLN A 160 -16.44 -14.77 5.83
CA GLN A 160 -17.75 -14.16 6.02
C GLN A 160 -17.67 -12.95 6.95
N VAL A 161 -16.98 -13.11 8.10
CA VAL A 161 -16.80 -12.02 9.05
C VAL A 161 -15.90 -10.93 8.46
N ALA A 162 -14.87 -11.30 7.71
CA ALA A 162 -14.02 -10.35 6.99
C ALA A 162 -14.83 -9.51 6.00
N LEU A 163 -15.73 -10.13 5.23
CA LEU A 163 -16.62 -9.40 4.32
C LEU A 163 -17.58 -8.48 5.05
N CYS A 164 -18.15 -8.92 6.19
CA CYS A 164 -19.01 -8.08 7.02
C CYS A 164 -18.25 -6.86 7.56
N VAL A 165 -17.05 -7.05 8.08
CA VAL A 165 -16.18 -5.95 8.57
C VAL A 165 -15.83 -5.01 7.43
N TYR A 166 -15.51 -5.53 6.25
CA TYR A 166 -15.21 -4.71 5.08
C TYR A 166 -16.41 -3.89 4.60
N ALA A 167 -17.58 -4.53 4.48
CA ALA A 167 -18.82 -3.84 4.12
C ALA A 167 -19.22 -2.76 5.15
N TRP A 168 -19.02 -3.04 6.44
CA TRP A 168 -19.24 -2.08 7.52
C TRP A 168 -18.34 -0.87 7.41
N ASN A 169 -17.05 -1.07 7.14
CA ASN A 169 -16.10 0.03 6.93
C ASN A 169 -16.48 0.91 5.73
N ILE A 170 -16.92 0.31 4.61
CA ILE A 170 -17.40 1.07 3.45
C ILE A 170 -18.64 1.88 3.80
N LEU A 171 -19.60 1.29 4.50
CA LEU A 171 -20.82 1.96 4.92
C LEU A 171 -20.52 3.17 5.82
N LEU A 172 -19.67 2.98 6.82
CA LEU A 172 -19.27 4.06 7.71
C LEU A 172 -18.51 5.16 6.96
N ALA A 173 -17.60 4.78 6.06
CA ALA A 173 -16.87 5.75 5.24
C ALA A 173 -17.77 6.57 4.30
N TYR A 174 -18.89 5.98 3.89
CA TYR A 174 -19.89 6.68 3.08
C TYR A 174 -20.75 7.66 3.91
N LEU A 175 -20.93 7.37 5.21
CA LEU A 175 -21.75 8.19 6.11
C LEU A 175 -20.94 9.37 6.71
N CYS A 176 -19.61 9.31 6.69
CA CYS A 176 -18.72 10.37 7.18
C CYS A 176 -18.39 11.40 6.11
#